data_e410df1a8ce7bb682a3c180dfc688816
#
_entry.id   e410df1a8ce7bb682a3c180dfc688816
#
_cell.length_a   1.000
_cell.length_b   1.000
_cell.length_c   1.000
_cell.angle_alpha   90.00
_cell.angle_beta   90.00
_cell.angle_gamma   90.00
#
_symmetry.space_group_name_H-M   'P 1'
#
loop_
_entity.id
_entity.type
_entity.pdbx_description
1 polymer ?
#
loop_
_entity_poly.entity_id
_entity_poly.type
_entity_poly.pdbx_seq_one_letter_code
_entity_poly.pdbx_strand_id
1 'polypeptide(L)'
;MKIALKILKWIAGALLGLIIVIGLCWWLIPDEELNPDARKFTDIASVPPAAKNAYFMIWGFVASPELDPHVVGQQIVAAHDRILAAEKDLSRFKVDAFYGEHKLTMPKDSKRFCDAEKENCLLVYHAKRAQMLEQAEEKKLYLARYRKIREYEDFSGAMSQTTFQTPVPAWLPILHMSDLVDGEIADRMKTKSTQQAALEELDAEVSSWRRLLQGDDWLITQMISVATLGRKYRLASEIMDAYPEVVAAHPALMTKITAPLSPAATNVITSMGAEARFTIGTFASMDTNRRFLADSFYEDLPGLPLRAAFAAGAFRPNASTNDGYLIFKEAIDLFAKSPKQVLEGRAALVARQEKLSRLTLGAVFYNPVGRITNATHPSDFTQYAFRIDDIIGFSRLLELKRRIIEGNIALDKVAAVLANSGAELMDLYTEKPMQWDAATKRISFAIQGKRFPVFGYVTLDHFK
;
A
#
# COMPACT_ATOMS: atom_id res chain seq x y z
N MET A 1 -43.72 18.31 -37.93
CA MET A 1 -42.50 17.70 -38.48
C MET A 1 -41.46 18.70 -38.99
N LYS A 2 -41.79 19.66 -39.86
CA LYS A 2 -40.83 20.67 -40.40
C LYS A 2 -40.18 21.58 -39.34
N ILE A 3 -40.89 21.99 -38.29
CA ILE A 3 -40.37 22.87 -37.21
C ILE A 3 -39.37 22.06 -36.34
N ALA A 4 -39.70 20.82 -35.98
CA ALA A 4 -38.80 19.96 -35.21
C ALA A 4 -37.48 19.68 -35.94
N LEU A 5 -37.53 19.48 -37.28
CA LEU A 5 -36.35 19.30 -38.11
C LEU A 5 -35.47 20.57 -38.18
N LYS A 6 -36.10 21.76 -38.22
CA LYS A 6 -35.39 23.06 -38.16
C LYS A 6 -34.68 23.21 -36.80
N ILE A 7 -35.36 22.97 -35.70
CA ILE A 7 -34.78 23.03 -34.35
C ILE A 7 -33.59 22.05 -34.23
N LEU A 8 -33.76 20.82 -34.71
CA LEU A 8 -32.68 19.81 -34.67
C LEU A 8 -31.45 20.27 -35.47
N LYS A 9 -31.64 20.88 -36.67
CA LYS A 9 -30.53 21.43 -37.46
C LYS A 9 -29.79 22.57 -36.74
N TRP A 10 -30.52 23.46 -36.04
CA TRP A 10 -29.92 24.53 -35.28
C TRP A 10 -29.15 24.02 -34.08
N ILE A 11 -29.67 23.01 -33.36
CA ILE A 11 -28.96 22.33 -32.26
C ILE A 11 -27.70 21.65 -32.78
N ALA A 12 -27.79 20.91 -33.88
CA ALA A 12 -26.63 20.25 -34.48
C ALA A 12 -25.56 21.27 -34.94
N GLY A 13 -25.98 22.38 -35.56
CA GLY A 13 -25.07 23.46 -35.94
C GLY A 13 -24.38 24.12 -34.73
N ALA A 14 -25.12 24.38 -33.66
CA ALA A 14 -24.58 24.95 -32.42
C ALA A 14 -23.58 23.98 -31.74
N LEU A 15 -23.90 22.69 -31.70
CA LEU A 15 -23.00 21.66 -31.17
C LEU A 15 -21.72 21.56 -32.00
N LEU A 16 -21.83 21.54 -33.32
CA LEU A 16 -20.66 21.52 -34.21
C LEU A 16 -19.80 22.78 -34.01
N GLY A 17 -20.42 23.96 -33.92
CA GLY A 17 -19.73 25.21 -33.61
C GLY A 17 -18.98 25.16 -32.30
N LEU A 18 -19.61 24.61 -31.24
CA LEU A 18 -18.98 24.43 -29.94
C LEU A 18 -17.77 23.47 -30.00
N ILE A 19 -17.88 22.34 -30.70
CA ILE A 19 -16.78 21.39 -30.91
C ILE A 19 -15.61 22.07 -31.62
N ILE A 20 -15.87 22.85 -32.65
CA ILE A 20 -14.84 23.61 -33.37
C ILE A 20 -14.14 24.61 -32.44
N VAL A 21 -14.91 25.36 -31.64
CA VAL A 21 -14.35 26.33 -30.68
C VAL A 21 -13.46 25.61 -29.64
N ILE A 22 -13.91 24.49 -29.09
CA ILE A 22 -13.14 23.69 -28.16
C ILE A 22 -11.84 23.23 -28.83
N GLY A 23 -11.91 22.66 -30.02
CA GLY A 23 -10.72 22.19 -30.77
C GLY A 23 -9.74 23.34 -31.08
N LEU A 24 -10.23 24.52 -31.41
CA LEU A 24 -9.39 25.71 -31.60
C LEU A 24 -8.75 26.16 -30.29
N CYS A 25 -9.44 26.13 -29.18
CA CYS A 25 -8.86 26.42 -27.87
C CYS A 25 -7.72 25.44 -27.53
N TRP A 26 -7.93 24.12 -27.76
CA TRP A 26 -6.88 23.13 -27.54
C TRP A 26 -5.66 23.34 -28.43
N TRP A 27 -5.86 23.84 -29.65
CA TRP A 27 -4.76 24.06 -30.58
C TRP A 27 -4.02 25.39 -30.37
N LEU A 28 -4.74 26.47 -30.04
CA LEU A 28 -4.19 27.84 -29.96
C LEU A 28 -3.63 28.18 -28.57
N ILE A 29 -4.22 27.66 -27.50
CA ILE A 29 -3.75 27.96 -26.14
C ILE A 29 -2.50 27.11 -25.84
N PRO A 30 -1.36 27.73 -25.54
CA PRO A 30 -0.13 26.96 -25.19
C PRO A 30 -0.28 26.26 -23.84
N ASP A 31 0.56 25.25 -23.58
CA ASP A 31 0.70 24.67 -22.24
C ASP A 31 1.33 25.72 -21.31
N GLU A 32 1.09 25.58 -20.01
CA GLU A 32 1.72 26.45 -19.01
C GLU A 32 3.18 26.04 -18.75
N GLU A 33 3.94 26.91 -18.10
CA GLU A 33 5.29 26.57 -17.65
C GLU A 33 5.24 25.51 -16.54
N LEU A 34 6.18 24.56 -16.61
CA LEU A 34 6.32 23.56 -15.58
C LEU A 34 6.82 24.23 -14.29
N ASN A 35 6.08 24.04 -13.20
CA ASN A 35 6.47 24.50 -11.87
C ASN A 35 7.86 23.96 -11.51
N PRO A 36 8.82 24.82 -11.10
CA PRO A 36 10.17 24.38 -10.74
C PRO A 36 10.21 23.33 -9.63
N ASP A 37 9.28 23.38 -8.68
CA ASP A 37 9.19 22.39 -7.61
C ASP A 37 8.59 21.06 -8.11
N ALA A 38 7.64 21.09 -9.04
CA ALA A 38 7.15 19.89 -9.71
C ALA A 38 8.28 19.21 -10.52
N ARG A 39 9.15 19.99 -11.14
CA ARG A 39 10.30 19.47 -11.88
C ARG A 39 11.24 18.64 -11.01
N LYS A 40 11.39 18.94 -9.72
CA LYS A 40 12.21 18.15 -8.80
C LYS A 40 11.74 16.68 -8.68
N PHE A 41 10.48 16.40 -8.99
CA PHE A 41 9.95 15.03 -9.04
C PHE A 41 10.22 14.33 -10.38
N THR A 42 10.59 15.07 -11.45
CA THR A 42 10.97 14.51 -12.76
C THR A 42 12.48 14.24 -12.87
N ASP A 43 13.29 15.03 -12.17
CA ASP A 43 14.76 15.06 -12.32
C ASP A 43 15.48 14.22 -11.25
N ILE A 44 14.77 13.31 -10.58
CA ILE A 44 15.37 12.50 -9.53
C ILE A 44 16.42 11.58 -10.14
N ALA A 45 17.66 11.84 -9.78
CA ALA A 45 18.76 10.91 -10.02
C ALA A 45 18.40 9.57 -9.35
N SER A 46 18.30 8.50 -10.14
CA SER A 46 18.09 7.17 -9.59
C SER A 46 19.28 6.82 -8.70
N VAL A 47 19.02 6.59 -7.42
CA VAL A 47 20.02 5.94 -6.57
C VAL A 47 19.96 4.45 -6.92
N PRO A 48 21.07 3.87 -7.41
CA PRO A 48 21.06 2.43 -7.70
C PRO A 48 20.68 1.67 -6.42
N PRO A 49 19.74 0.71 -6.50
CA PRO A 49 19.37 -0.07 -5.34
C PRO A 49 20.58 -0.88 -4.85
N ALA A 50 20.67 -1.10 -3.54
CA ALA A 50 21.73 -1.90 -2.97
C ALA A 50 21.76 -3.30 -3.62
N ALA A 51 22.95 -3.85 -3.86
CA ALA A 51 23.11 -5.15 -4.51
C ALA A 51 22.38 -6.29 -3.77
N LYS A 52 22.23 -6.15 -2.44
CA LYS A 52 21.48 -7.08 -1.57
C LYS A 52 20.13 -6.49 -1.15
N ASN A 53 19.29 -6.15 -2.12
CA ASN A 53 17.96 -5.62 -1.86
C ASN A 53 16.90 -6.73 -1.98
N ALA A 54 16.03 -6.86 -0.98
CA ALA A 54 14.92 -7.81 -0.95
C ALA A 54 13.94 -7.64 -2.12
N TYR A 55 13.84 -6.44 -2.66
CA TYR A 55 12.96 -6.13 -3.80
C TYR A 55 13.26 -6.97 -5.02
N PHE A 56 14.53 -7.30 -5.28
CA PHE A 56 14.88 -8.21 -6.36
C PHE A 56 14.32 -9.63 -6.13
N MET A 57 14.35 -10.13 -4.90
CA MET A 57 13.69 -11.40 -4.56
C MET A 57 12.19 -11.34 -4.75
N ILE A 58 11.56 -10.21 -4.42
CA ILE A 58 10.12 -10.00 -4.58
C ILE A 58 9.75 -9.99 -6.07
N TRP A 59 10.52 -9.29 -6.92
CA TRP A 59 10.31 -9.28 -8.37
C TRP A 59 10.51 -10.64 -9.02
N GLY A 60 11.53 -11.38 -8.62
CA GLY A 60 11.82 -12.69 -9.18
C GLY A 60 11.11 -13.86 -8.48
N PHE A 61 10.22 -13.59 -7.51
CA PHE A 61 9.65 -14.60 -6.62
C PHE A 61 9.04 -15.82 -7.34
N VAL A 62 8.40 -15.59 -8.49
CA VAL A 62 7.73 -16.61 -9.29
C VAL A 62 8.60 -17.17 -10.43
N ALA A 63 9.88 -16.85 -10.47
CA ALA A 63 10.80 -17.41 -11.48
C ALA A 63 10.82 -18.95 -11.43
N SER A 64 11.15 -19.59 -12.57
CA SER A 64 11.32 -21.04 -12.67
C SER A 64 12.25 -21.60 -11.59
N PRO A 65 12.07 -22.86 -11.16
CA PRO A 65 12.85 -23.47 -10.07
C PRO A 65 14.37 -23.45 -10.29
N GLU A 66 14.80 -23.53 -11.53
CA GLU A 66 16.21 -23.54 -11.97
C GLU A 66 16.86 -22.15 -11.97
N LEU A 67 16.09 -21.09 -11.83
CA LEU A 67 16.58 -19.70 -11.85
C LEU A 67 16.74 -19.16 -10.43
N ASP A 68 17.79 -18.36 -10.23
CA ASP A 68 17.92 -17.55 -9.00
C ASP A 68 16.94 -16.37 -9.03
N PRO A 69 15.93 -16.33 -8.15
CA PRO A 69 14.92 -15.28 -8.16
C PRO A 69 15.50 -13.89 -7.93
N HIS A 70 16.59 -13.73 -7.16
CA HIS A 70 17.23 -12.45 -6.95
C HIS A 70 17.86 -11.91 -8.25
N VAL A 71 18.56 -12.78 -9.00
CA VAL A 71 19.15 -12.43 -10.29
C VAL A 71 18.06 -12.07 -11.31
N VAL A 72 16.98 -12.86 -11.35
CA VAL A 72 15.82 -12.56 -12.22
C VAL A 72 15.22 -11.20 -11.88
N GLY A 73 15.05 -10.88 -10.62
CA GLY A 73 14.55 -9.56 -10.20
C GLY A 73 15.47 -8.42 -10.60
N GLN A 74 16.79 -8.58 -10.49
CA GLN A 74 17.76 -7.60 -10.99
C GLN A 74 17.62 -7.38 -12.49
N GLN A 75 17.46 -8.45 -13.27
CA GLN A 75 17.27 -8.37 -14.73
C GLN A 75 15.97 -7.64 -15.09
N ILE A 76 14.87 -7.90 -14.37
CA ILE A 76 13.58 -7.23 -14.56
C ILE A 76 13.73 -5.73 -14.33
N VAL A 77 14.31 -5.31 -13.19
CA VAL A 77 14.48 -3.90 -12.84
C VAL A 77 15.40 -3.19 -13.84
N ALA A 78 16.54 -3.80 -14.17
CA ALA A 78 17.49 -3.23 -15.14
C ALA A 78 16.88 -3.09 -16.55
N ALA A 79 16.06 -4.05 -17.00
CA ALA A 79 15.37 -3.98 -18.28
C ALA A 79 14.28 -2.91 -18.27
N HIS A 80 13.48 -2.83 -17.20
CA HIS A 80 12.47 -1.81 -17.00
C HIS A 80 13.08 -0.40 -17.10
N ASP A 81 14.10 -0.11 -16.29
CA ASP A 81 14.73 1.21 -16.22
C ASP A 81 15.38 1.60 -17.55
N ARG A 82 16.03 0.64 -18.22
CA ARG A 82 16.64 0.87 -19.56
C ARG A 82 15.59 1.24 -20.61
N ILE A 83 14.47 0.48 -20.67
CA ILE A 83 13.40 0.73 -21.64
C ILE A 83 12.72 2.07 -21.33
N LEU A 84 12.41 2.34 -20.07
CA LEU A 84 11.78 3.60 -19.68
C LEU A 84 12.66 4.82 -19.98
N ALA A 85 13.96 4.72 -19.74
CA ALA A 85 14.90 5.80 -20.04
C ALA A 85 15.04 6.06 -21.55
N ALA A 86 15.05 5.01 -22.38
CA ALA A 86 15.23 5.10 -23.81
C ALA A 86 13.95 5.47 -24.57
N GLU A 87 12.84 4.83 -24.24
CA GLU A 87 11.62 4.87 -25.05
C GLU A 87 10.49 5.62 -24.35
N LYS A 88 10.55 5.82 -23.03
CA LYS A 88 9.48 6.35 -22.17
C LYS A 88 8.15 5.59 -22.32
N ASP A 89 8.21 4.37 -22.82
CA ASP A 89 7.08 3.50 -23.12
C ASP A 89 7.39 2.05 -22.72
N LEU A 90 6.59 1.50 -21.81
CA LEU A 90 6.70 0.13 -21.32
C LEU A 90 5.66 -0.82 -21.94
N SER A 91 4.93 -0.42 -22.99
CA SER A 91 3.89 -1.27 -23.61
C SER A 91 4.42 -2.62 -24.10
N ARG A 92 5.70 -2.67 -24.50
CA ARG A 92 6.40 -3.90 -24.94
C ARG A 92 7.12 -4.63 -23.80
N PHE A 93 7.17 -4.06 -22.61
CA PHE A 93 7.82 -4.68 -21.47
C PHE A 93 6.95 -5.82 -20.93
N LYS A 94 7.44 -7.05 -21.01
CA LYS A 94 6.74 -8.26 -20.57
C LYS A 94 7.53 -8.90 -19.44
N VAL A 95 7.14 -8.64 -18.19
CA VAL A 95 7.82 -9.22 -17.00
C VAL A 95 7.85 -10.75 -17.04
N ASP A 96 6.83 -11.39 -17.59
CA ASP A 96 6.74 -12.85 -17.73
C ASP A 96 7.88 -13.48 -18.54
N ALA A 97 8.48 -12.72 -19.46
CA ALA A 97 9.61 -13.21 -20.28
C ALA A 97 10.88 -13.49 -19.45
N PHE A 98 10.98 -12.92 -18.25
CA PHE A 98 12.14 -13.11 -17.36
C PHE A 98 11.99 -14.32 -16.44
N TYR A 99 10.78 -14.82 -16.23
CA TYR A 99 10.53 -15.87 -15.24
C TYR A 99 10.92 -17.29 -15.68
N GLY A 100 11.27 -17.48 -16.96
CA GLY A 100 11.59 -18.79 -17.52
C GLY A 100 10.33 -19.59 -17.91
N GLU A 101 10.57 -20.74 -18.56
CA GLU A 101 9.51 -21.57 -19.13
C GLU A 101 8.61 -22.20 -18.05
N HIS A 102 9.20 -22.61 -16.93
CA HIS A 102 8.52 -23.26 -15.81
C HIS A 102 8.27 -22.30 -14.66
N LYS A 103 7.84 -21.06 -14.98
CA LYS A 103 7.52 -20.09 -13.92
C LYS A 103 6.55 -20.69 -12.91
N LEU A 104 6.78 -20.39 -11.63
CA LEU A 104 5.92 -20.85 -10.57
C LEU A 104 4.54 -20.17 -10.66
N THR A 105 3.49 -20.98 -10.63
CA THR A 105 2.10 -20.50 -10.68
C THR A 105 1.36 -20.87 -9.40
N MET A 106 0.61 -19.92 -8.87
CA MET A 106 -0.32 -20.21 -7.78
C MET A 106 -1.69 -20.58 -8.37
N PRO A 107 -2.37 -21.58 -7.81
CA PRO A 107 -3.75 -21.84 -8.17
C PRO A 107 -4.60 -20.59 -7.99
N LYS A 108 -5.51 -20.32 -8.95
CA LYS A 108 -6.38 -19.12 -8.92
C LYS A 108 -7.25 -19.06 -7.65
N ASP A 109 -7.57 -20.21 -7.09
CA ASP A 109 -8.41 -20.36 -5.89
C ASP A 109 -7.61 -20.41 -4.57
N SER A 110 -6.33 -20.04 -4.58
CA SER A 110 -5.52 -19.95 -3.37
C SER A 110 -6.08 -18.88 -2.43
N LYS A 111 -7.03 -19.28 -1.58
CA LYS A 111 -7.61 -18.45 -0.54
C LYS A 111 -6.72 -18.49 0.71
N ARG A 112 -6.74 -17.42 1.48
CA ARG A 112 -6.15 -17.40 2.82
C ARG A 112 -6.88 -18.40 3.72
N PHE A 113 -6.16 -19.00 4.65
CA PHE A 113 -6.75 -19.95 5.60
C PHE A 113 -7.65 -19.28 6.62
N CYS A 114 -7.35 -18.03 6.98
CA CYS A 114 -8.06 -17.27 7.99
C CYS A 114 -8.35 -15.83 7.54
N ASP A 115 -9.56 -15.35 7.86
CA ASP A 115 -9.94 -13.96 7.81
C ASP A 115 -9.75 -13.31 9.20
N ALA A 116 -8.59 -12.70 9.44
CA ALA A 116 -8.26 -12.09 10.73
C ALA A 116 -9.19 -10.94 11.15
N GLU A 117 -10.04 -10.45 10.25
CA GLU A 117 -11.07 -9.45 10.58
C GLU A 117 -12.30 -10.07 11.26
N LYS A 118 -12.53 -11.37 11.06
CA LYS A 118 -13.77 -12.06 11.50
C LYS A 118 -13.51 -13.23 12.43
N GLU A 119 -12.31 -13.80 12.38
CA GLU A 119 -12.02 -15.09 13.00
C GLU A 119 -10.83 -14.97 13.96
N ASN A 120 -10.77 -15.87 14.94
CA ASN A 120 -9.54 -16.12 15.69
C ASN A 120 -8.66 -17.04 14.85
N CYS A 121 -7.58 -16.46 14.30
CA CYS A 121 -6.73 -17.18 13.36
C CYS A 121 -5.94 -18.31 14.00
N LEU A 122 -5.54 -18.19 15.25
CA LEU A 122 -4.88 -19.26 15.98
C LEU A 122 -5.76 -20.54 16.02
N LEU A 123 -7.06 -20.38 16.33
CA LEU A 123 -8.00 -21.50 16.36
C LEU A 123 -8.26 -22.06 14.96
N VAL A 124 -8.39 -21.20 13.95
CA VAL A 124 -8.61 -21.63 12.54
C VAL A 124 -7.39 -22.42 12.05
N TYR A 125 -6.18 -21.96 12.30
CA TYR A 125 -4.96 -22.67 11.93
C TYR A 125 -4.86 -24.03 12.63
N HIS A 126 -5.24 -24.10 13.89
CA HIS A 126 -5.30 -25.38 14.62
C HIS A 126 -6.32 -26.35 13.99
N ALA A 127 -7.49 -25.87 13.57
CA ALA A 127 -8.53 -26.70 12.95
C ALA A 127 -8.12 -27.18 11.55
N LYS A 128 -7.41 -26.35 10.77
CA LYS A 128 -7.00 -26.64 9.38
C LYS A 128 -5.56 -27.22 9.28
N ARG A 129 -4.98 -27.67 10.39
CA ARG A 129 -3.58 -28.12 10.46
C ARG A 129 -3.17 -29.08 9.34
N ALA A 130 -3.94 -30.13 9.11
CA ALA A 130 -3.62 -31.15 8.10
C ALA A 130 -3.52 -30.56 6.70
N GLN A 131 -4.49 -29.75 6.31
CA GLN A 131 -4.52 -29.06 5.02
C GLN A 131 -3.32 -28.09 4.86
N MET A 132 -2.93 -27.42 5.94
CA MET A 132 -1.82 -26.47 5.91
C MET A 132 -0.47 -27.18 5.76
N LEU A 133 -0.26 -28.27 6.46
CA LEU A 133 0.98 -29.08 6.33
C LEU A 133 1.11 -29.69 4.92
N GLU A 134 0.01 -30.15 4.35
CA GLU A 134 -0.02 -30.62 2.96
C GLU A 134 0.37 -29.51 1.98
N GLN A 135 -0.22 -28.33 2.13
CA GLN A 135 0.13 -27.19 1.27
C GLN A 135 1.56 -26.69 1.50
N ALA A 136 2.07 -26.74 2.72
CA ALA A 136 3.44 -26.33 3.01
C ALA A 136 4.45 -27.26 2.33
N GLU A 137 4.19 -28.59 2.31
CA GLU A 137 5.04 -29.54 1.58
C GLU A 137 4.94 -29.36 0.07
N GLU A 138 3.73 -29.22 -0.47
CA GLU A 138 3.50 -28.95 -1.90
C GLU A 138 4.23 -27.67 -2.36
N LYS A 139 4.22 -26.64 -1.52
CA LYS A 139 4.77 -25.31 -1.83
C LYS A 139 6.12 -25.02 -1.16
N LYS A 140 6.88 -26.05 -0.79
CA LYS A 140 8.15 -25.90 -0.06
C LYS A 140 9.17 -24.99 -0.74
N LEU A 141 9.21 -24.95 -2.08
CA LEU A 141 10.09 -24.04 -2.81
C LEU A 141 9.65 -22.57 -2.64
N TYR A 142 8.35 -22.29 -2.70
CA TYR A 142 7.83 -20.96 -2.43
C TYR A 142 8.13 -20.52 -0.98
N LEU A 143 7.93 -21.43 -0.01
CA LEU A 143 8.24 -21.15 1.39
C LEU A 143 9.72 -20.88 1.62
N ALA A 144 10.62 -21.63 0.96
CA ALA A 144 12.05 -21.38 1.01
C ALA A 144 12.41 -19.99 0.46
N ARG A 145 11.84 -19.61 -0.69
CA ARG A 145 12.03 -18.27 -1.27
C ARG A 145 11.46 -17.17 -0.37
N TYR A 146 10.29 -17.39 0.22
CA TYR A 146 9.69 -16.45 1.16
C TYR A 146 10.57 -16.23 2.40
N ARG A 147 11.09 -17.30 2.99
CA ARG A 147 12.02 -17.18 4.12
C ARG A 147 13.30 -16.46 3.72
N LYS A 148 13.78 -16.66 2.49
CA LYS A 148 14.96 -15.96 1.96
C LYS A 148 14.76 -14.44 1.88
N ILE A 149 13.55 -13.95 1.56
CA ILE A 149 13.25 -12.51 1.57
C ILE A 149 13.56 -11.89 2.94
N ARG A 150 13.32 -12.60 4.03
CA ARG A 150 13.51 -12.11 5.40
C ARG A 150 14.97 -11.94 5.81
N GLU A 151 15.90 -12.56 5.09
CA GLU A 151 17.34 -12.46 5.34
C GLU A 151 17.94 -11.14 4.84
N TYR A 152 17.21 -10.40 4.02
CA TYR A 152 17.66 -9.12 3.51
C TYR A 152 17.38 -8.00 4.52
N GLU A 153 18.30 -7.02 4.56
CA GLU A 153 18.17 -5.83 5.41
C GLU A 153 17.59 -4.65 4.65
N ASP A 154 17.91 -4.53 3.34
CA ASP A 154 17.44 -3.47 2.49
C ASP A 154 16.14 -3.88 1.78
N PHE A 155 15.12 -3.04 1.94
CA PHE A 155 13.79 -3.17 1.34
C PHE A 155 13.40 -1.91 0.56
N SER A 156 14.37 -1.08 0.20
CA SER A 156 14.12 0.14 -0.59
C SER A 156 13.60 -0.19 -1.99
N GLY A 157 12.81 0.71 -2.56
CA GLY A 157 12.30 0.57 -3.92
C GLY A 157 13.44 0.41 -4.94
N ALA A 158 13.30 -0.57 -5.83
CA ALA A 158 14.37 -0.93 -6.75
C ALA A 158 14.29 -0.19 -8.09
N MET A 159 13.12 0.37 -8.46
CA MET A 159 12.92 1.07 -9.72
C MET A 159 13.13 2.56 -9.58
N SER A 160 13.94 3.13 -10.50
CA SER A 160 14.29 4.56 -10.46
C SER A 160 13.12 5.48 -10.76
N GLN A 161 12.25 5.08 -11.68
CA GLN A 161 11.06 5.79 -12.07
C GLN A 161 9.94 4.79 -12.39
N THR A 162 8.70 5.19 -12.19
CA THR A 162 7.53 4.35 -12.42
C THR A 162 6.45 5.11 -13.16
N THR A 163 5.63 4.39 -13.92
CA THR A 163 4.50 4.92 -14.67
C THR A 163 3.31 3.96 -14.55
N PHE A 164 2.14 4.32 -15.06
CA PHE A 164 0.97 3.44 -15.10
C PHE A 164 1.20 2.11 -15.88
N GLN A 165 2.25 2.05 -16.70
CA GLN A 165 2.64 0.84 -17.43
C GLN A 165 3.61 -0.04 -16.65
N THR A 166 4.16 0.45 -15.54
CA THR A 166 5.05 -0.33 -14.69
C THR A 166 4.29 -1.48 -14.06
N PRO A 167 4.71 -2.73 -14.25
CA PRO A 167 4.04 -3.87 -13.64
C PRO A 167 4.16 -3.83 -12.12
N VAL A 168 3.29 -4.56 -11.44
CA VAL A 168 3.34 -4.74 -9.98
C VAL A 168 3.92 -6.14 -9.68
N PRO A 169 4.77 -6.29 -8.65
CA PRO A 169 5.28 -7.60 -8.25
C PRO A 169 4.16 -8.59 -7.91
N ALA A 170 4.45 -9.88 -8.03
CA ALA A 170 3.52 -10.96 -7.72
C ALA A 170 3.30 -11.12 -6.19
N TRP A 171 2.57 -10.19 -5.57
CA TRP A 171 2.34 -10.20 -4.12
C TRP A 171 1.50 -11.38 -3.61
N LEU A 172 0.53 -11.87 -4.39
CA LEU A 172 -0.37 -12.93 -3.93
C LEU A 172 0.35 -14.21 -3.47
N PRO A 173 1.33 -14.75 -4.20
CA PRO A 173 2.14 -15.88 -3.72
C PRO A 173 2.88 -15.58 -2.42
N ILE A 174 3.46 -14.40 -2.27
CA ILE A 174 4.17 -13.97 -1.06
C ILE A 174 3.22 -13.93 0.14
N LEU A 175 2.03 -13.33 -0.03
CA LEU A 175 1.01 -13.24 1.02
C LEU A 175 0.46 -14.62 1.42
N HIS A 176 0.36 -15.54 0.48
CA HIS A 176 -0.06 -16.91 0.78
C HIS A 176 1.01 -17.67 1.57
N MET A 177 2.30 -17.48 1.24
CA MET A 177 3.38 -18.07 2.03
C MET A 177 3.44 -17.50 3.45
N SER A 178 3.21 -16.20 3.59
CA SER A 178 3.08 -15.55 4.90
C SER A 178 1.96 -16.19 5.76
N ASP A 179 0.83 -16.53 5.15
CA ASP A 179 -0.30 -17.18 5.81
C ASP A 179 0.03 -18.65 6.21
N LEU A 180 0.77 -19.38 5.37
CA LEU A 180 1.26 -20.73 5.72
C LEU A 180 2.25 -20.70 6.89
N VAL A 181 3.14 -19.71 6.94
CA VAL A 181 4.08 -19.54 8.08
C VAL A 181 3.31 -19.23 9.37
N ASP A 182 2.24 -18.42 9.33
CA ASP A 182 1.37 -18.19 10.49
C ASP A 182 0.79 -19.49 11.03
N GLY A 183 0.40 -20.38 10.13
CA GLY A 183 -0.08 -21.71 10.52
C GLY A 183 1.00 -22.62 11.11
N GLU A 184 2.21 -22.58 10.58
CA GLU A 184 3.34 -23.33 11.20
C GLU A 184 3.64 -22.80 12.60
N ILE A 185 3.61 -21.48 12.80
CA ILE A 185 3.76 -20.84 14.12
C ILE A 185 2.68 -21.36 15.05
N ALA A 186 1.42 -21.28 14.64
CA ALA A 186 0.28 -21.76 15.43
C ALA A 186 0.41 -23.24 15.82
N ASP A 187 0.86 -24.11 14.89
CA ASP A 187 1.03 -25.53 15.19
C ASP A 187 2.14 -25.77 16.22
N ARG A 188 3.29 -25.08 16.09
CA ARG A 188 4.41 -25.19 17.05
C ARG A 188 4.05 -24.64 18.43
N MET A 189 3.11 -23.71 18.56
CA MET A 189 2.65 -23.21 19.86
C MET A 189 1.97 -24.26 20.72
N LYS A 190 1.42 -25.34 20.15
CA LYS A 190 0.77 -26.43 20.89
C LYS A 190 1.72 -27.23 21.77
N THR A 191 2.98 -27.27 21.44
CA THR A 191 3.96 -28.12 22.11
C THR A 191 4.98 -27.25 22.83
N LYS A 192 5.07 -27.38 24.15
CA LYS A 192 5.93 -26.55 25.01
C LYS A 192 7.40 -26.48 24.54
N SER A 193 7.95 -27.58 24.05
CA SER A 193 9.35 -27.64 23.56
C SER A 193 9.57 -26.89 22.23
N THR A 194 8.52 -26.52 21.49
CA THR A 194 8.60 -25.82 20.20
C THR A 194 8.10 -24.38 20.28
N GLN A 195 7.58 -23.93 21.43
CA GLN A 195 7.06 -22.57 21.60
C GLN A 195 8.11 -21.49 21.36
N GLN A 196 9.33 -21.68 21.87
CA GLN A 196 10.42 -20.72 21.61
C GLN A 196 10.69 -20.57 20.12
N ALA A 197 10.83 -21.66 19.37
CA ALA A 197 11.06 -21.62 17.93
C ALA A 197 9.88 -21.00 17.17
N ALA A 198 8.64 -21.16 17.66
CA ALA A 198 7.47 -20.48 17.10
C ALA A 198 7.53 -18.96 17.31
N LEU A 199 7.96 -18.51 18.49
CA LEU A 199 8.13 -17.07 18.77
C LEU A 199 9.30 -16.47 17.99
N GLU A 200 10.40 -17.19 17.81
CA GLU A 200 11.53 -16.76 16.98
C GLU A 200 11.09 -16.58 15.51
N GLU A 201 10.27 -17.49 14.99
CA GLU A 201 9.69 -17.39 13.66
C GLU A 201 8.72 -16.19 13.55
N LEU A 202 7.88 -15.96 14.57
CA LEU A 202 6.98 -14.80 14.64
C LEU A 202 7.75 -13.47 14.71
N ASP A 203 8.84 -13.40 15.49
CA ASP A 203 9.73 -12.24 15.55
C ASP A 203 10.36 -11.95 14.18
N ALA A 204 10.82 -12.97 13.48
CA ALA A 204 11.37 -12.84 12.13
C ALA A 204 10.32 -12.33 11.13
N GLU A 205 9.07 -12.81 11.20
CA GLU A 205 7.94 -12.33 10.41
C GLU A 205 7.64 -10.85 10.70
N VAL A 206 7.43 -10.50 11.96
CA VAL A 206 7.14 -9.12 12.39
C VAL A 206 8.26 -8.18 11.97
N SER A 207 9.52 -8.57 12.20
CA SER A 207 10.69 -7.75 11.85
C SER A 207 10.81 -7.53 10.35
N SER A 208 10.55 -8.55 9.52
CA SER A 208 10.60 -8.43 8.07
C SER A 208 9.52 -7.48 7.53
N TRP A 209 8.27 -7.63 7.99
CA TRP A 209 7.18 -6.76 7.55
C TRP A 209 7.31 -5.32 8.08
N ARG A 210 7.95 -5.12 9.25
CA ARG A 210 8.34 -3.79 9.74
C ARG A 210 9.36 -3.14 8.81
N ARG A 211 10.41 -3.87 8.39
CA ARG A 211 11.40 -3.35 7.44
C ARG A 211 10.77 -2.99 6.10
N LEU A 212 9.87 -3.82 5.59
CA LEU A 212 9.15 -3.53 4.34
C LEU A 212 8.25 -2.29 4.47
N LEU A 213 7.59 -2.10 5.63
CA LEU A 213 6.78 -0.90 5.91
C LEU A 213 7.65 0.38 5.97
N GLN A 214 8.90 0.26 6.42
CA GLN A 214 9.85 1.37 6.52
C GLN A 214 10.55 1.67 5.19
N GLY A 215 10.50 0.76 4.24
CA GLY A 215 11.15 0.88 2.94
C GLY A 215 10.62 2.08 2.14
N ASP A 216 11.50 2.62 1.29
CA ASP A 216 11.17 3.70 0.37
C ASP A 216 10.48 3.13 -0.87
N ASP A 217 9.18 2.84 -0.77
CA ASP A 217 8.45 2.14 -1.81
C ASP A 217 7.05 2.67 -2.06
N TRP A 218 6.40 2.09 -3.07
CA TRP A 218 5.06 2.47 -3.48
C TRP A 218 4.04 2.34 -2.35
N LEU A 219 3.06 3.20 -2.37
CA LEU A 219 1.96 3.19 -1.41
C LEU A 219 1.26 1.82 -1.33
N ILE A 220 1.15 1.10 -2.46
CA ILE A 220 0.58 -0.26 -2.48
C ILE A 220 1.39 -1.23 -1.63
N THR A 221 2.72 -1.15 -1.65
CA THR A 221 3.60 -2.00 -0.83
C THR A 221 3.44 -1.69 0.65
N GLN A 222 3.36 -0.41 1.00
CA GLN A 222 3.07 -0.02 2.38
C GLN A 222 1.71 -0.54 2.85
N MET A 223 0.67 -0.44 2.03
CA MET A 223 -0.66 -0.94 2.39
C MET A 223 -0.70 -2.47 2.55
N ILE A 224 0.07 -3.19 1.73
CA ILE A 224 0.26 -4.64 1.88
C ILE A 224 0.98 -4.94 3.19
N SER A 225 2.03 -4.18 3.52
CA SER A 225 2.81 -4.32 4.76
C SER A 225 1.96 -4.04 6.00
N VAL A 226 1.16 -2.96 6.01
CA VAL A 226 0.20 -2.64 7.07
C VAL A 226 -0.78 -3.81 7.30
N ALA A 227 -1.39 -4.31 6.22
CA ALA A 227 -2.36 -5.38 6.31
C ALA A 227 -1.74 -6.69 6.84
N THR A 228 -0.53 -7.02 6.40
CA THR A 228 0.14 -8.25 6.80
C THR A 228 0.70 -8.14 8.21
N LEU A 229 1.33 -7.03 8.55
CA LEU A 229 1.83 -6.78 9.91
C LEU A 229 0.69 -6.79 10.94
N GLY A 230 -0.47 -6.21 10.60
CA GLY A 230 -1.65 -6.26 11.44
C GLY A 230 -2.12 -7.69 11.74
N ARG A 231 -2.03 -8.60 10.77
CA ARG A 231 -2.32 -10.03 10.98
C ARG A 231 -1.31 -10.69 11.93
N LYS A 232 -0.01 -10.37 11.78
CA LYS A 232 1.03 -10.88 12.70
C LYS A 232 0.78 -10.39 14.13
N TYR A 233 0.43 -9.13 14.31
CA TYR A 233 0.07 -8.58 15.62
C TYR A 233 -1.20 -9.21 16.18
N ARG A 234 -2.20 -9.50 15.32
CA ARG A 234 -3.40 -10.21 15.75
C ARG A 234 -3.05 -11.63 16.24
N LEU A 235 -2.26 -12.37 15.47
CA LEU A 235 -1.79 -13.71 15.86
C LEU A 235 -1.00 -13.66 17.18
N ALA A 236 -0.10 -12.66 17.34
CA ALA A 236 0.63 -12.47 18.61
C ALA A 236 -0.33 -12.20 19.78
N SER A 237 -1.37 -11.39 19.58
CA SER A 237 -2.40 -11.14 20.59
C SER A 237 -3.16 -12.42 20.98
N GLU A 238 -3.53 -13.24 20.00
CA GLU A 238 -4.24 -14.52 20.19
C GLU A 238 -3.35 -15.57 20.89
N ILE A 239 -2.05 -15.59 20.57
CA ILE A 239 -1.06 -16.42 21.28
C ILE A 239 -0.96 -16.01 22.75
N MET A 240 -0.91 -14.71 23.05
CA MET A 240 -0.86 -14.21 24.42
C MET A 240 -2.12 -14.57 25.23
N ASP A 241 -3.30 -14.63 24.59
CA ASP A 241 -4.53 -15.07 25.28
C ASP A 241 -4.54 -16.59 25.52
N ALA A 242 -4.10 -17.38 24.53
CA ALA A 242 -4.16 -18.84 24.59
C ALA A 242 -3.01 -19.45 25.45
N TYR A 243 -1.87 -18.77 25.49
CA TYR A 243 -0.64 -19.22 26.14
C TYR A 243 0.02 -18.11 26.96
N PRO A 244 -0.67 -17.56 27.99
CA PRO A 244 -0.16 -16.41 28.77
C PRO A 244 1.18 -16.70 29.46
N GLU A 245 1.46 -17.97 29.83
CA GLU A 245 2.71 -18.42 30.40
C GLU A 245 3.93 -18.20 29.47
N VAL A 246 3.71 -18.16 28.16
CA VAL A 246 4.76 -17.92 27.16
C VAL A 246 5.34 -16.52 27.29
N VAL A 247 4.53 -15.53 27.70
CA VAL A 247 4.97 -14.13 27.91
C VAL A 247 6.04 -14.08 29.00
N ALA A 248 5.80 -14.76 30.12
CA ALA A 248 6.75 -14.82 31.23
C ALA A 248 7.96 -15.73 30.93
N ALA A 249 7.77 -16.82 30.15
CA ALA A 249 8.83 -17.74 29.79
C ALA A 249 9.81 -17.16 28.75
N HIS A 250 9.36 -16.26 27.86
CA HIS A 250 10.15 -15.70 26.77
C HIS A 250 10.07 -14.16 26.68
N PRO A 251 10.36 -13.42 27.77
CA PRO A 251 10.12 -11.97 27.84
C PRO A 251 10.88 -11.19 26.77
N ALA A 252 12.11 -11.57 26.45
CA ALA A 252 12.94 -10.89 25.45
C ALA A 252 12.35 -10.98 24.03
N LEU A 253 11.84 -12.17 23.62
CA LEU A 253 11.17 -12.34 22.32
C LEU A 253 9.84 -11.60 22.27
N MET A 254 9.04 -11.73 23.33
CA MET A 254 7.75 -11.04 23.39
C MET A 254 7.93 -9.52 23.34
N THR A 255 8.94 -8.94 24.01
CA THR A 255 9.27 -7.52 23.92
C THR A 255 9.62 -7.10 22.48
N LYS A 256 10.38 -7.90 21.72
CA LYS A 256 10.69 -7.62 20.32
C LYS A 256 9.43 -7.64 19.44
N ILE A 257 8.62 -8.69 19.57
CA ILE A 257 7.39 -8.88 18.80
C ILE A 257 6.41 -7.72 19.03
N THR A 258 6.24 -7.30 20.30
CA THR A 258 5.26 -6.29 20.69
C THR A 258 5.80 -4.86 20.71
N ALA A 259 7.11 -4.66 20.44
CA ALA A 259 7.72 -3.32 20.45
C ALA A 259 6.88 -2.32 19.64
N PRO A 260 6.53 -1.16 20.22
CA PRO A 260 5.75 -0.16 19.50
C PRO A 260 6.45 0.32 18.22
N LEU A 261 5.69 0.49 17.16
CA LEU A 261 6.17 1.18 15.97
C LEU A 261 6.31 2.68 16.27
N SER A 262 7.46 3.24 15.90
CA SER A 262 7.65 4.69 15.95
C SER A 262 6.98 5.36 14.74
N PRO A 263 6.31 6.51 14.89
CA PRO A 263 5.86 7.31 13.74
C PRO A 263 6.99 7.67 12.76
N ALA A 264 8.21 7.86 13.27
CA ALA A 264 9.37 8.12 12.43
C ALA A 264 9.82 6.88 11.60
N ALA A 265 9.43 5.68 12.04
CA ALA A 265 9.75 4.43 11.33
C ALA A 265 8.72 4.09 10.23
N THR A 266 7.65 4.87 10.08
CA THR A 266 6.59 4.64 9.10
C THR A 266 6.50 5.84 8.18
N ASN A 267 7.23 5.80 7.06
CA ASN A 267 7.45 6.98 6.25
C ASN A 267 6.39 7.13 5.13
N VAL A 268 5.15 7.47 5.51
CA VAL A 268 4.09 7.77 4.54
C VAL A 268 4.47 8.93 3.59
N ILE A 269 5.31 9.86 4.03
CA ILE A 269 5.78 10.98 3.21
C ILE A 269 6.59 10.49 2.03
N THR A 270 7.50 9.53 2.24
CA THR A 270 8.32 8.95 1.18
C THR A 270 7.47 8.20 0.16
N SER A 271 6.48 7.41 0.62
CA SER A 271 5.58 6.72 -0.30
C SER A 271 4.66 7.67 -1.06
N MET A 272 4.20 8.75 -0.42
CA MET A 272 3.47 9.81 -1.14
C MET A 272 4.36 10.51 -2.18
N GLY A 273 5.65 10.67 -1.88
CA GLY A 273 6.63 11.13 -2.85
C GLY A 273 6.81 10.16 -4.03
N ALA A 274 6.80 8.84 -3.77
CA ALA A 274 6.84 7.82 -4.82
C ALA A 274 5.56 7.85 -5.69
N GLU A 275 4.38 8.01 -5.11
CA GLU A 275 3.14 8.19 -5.84
C GLU A 275 3.12 9.48 -6.68
N ALA A 276 3.70 10.57 -6.15
CA ALA A 276 3.87 11.80 -6.93
C ALA A 276 4.77 11.56 -8.14
N ARG A 277 5.90 10.87 -7.98
CA ARG A 277 6.80 10.48 -9.09
C ARG A 277 6.09 9.59 -10.11
N PHE A 278 5.33 8.59 -9.65
CA PHE A 278 4.52 7.74 -10.50
C PHE A 278 3.54 8.55 -11.34
N THR A 279 2.82 9.50 -10.74
CA THR A 279 1.85 10.36 -11.43
C THR A 279 2.53 11.25 -12.47
N ILE A 280 3.62 11.91 -12.10
CA ILE A 280 4.40 12.78 -12.98
C ILE A 280 5.03 11.96 -14.12
N GLY A 281 5.61 10.80 -13.82
CA GLY A 281 6.12 9.87 -14.83
C GLY A 281 5.03 9.40 -15.80
N THR A 282 3.82 9.20 -15.29
CA THR A 282 2.65 8.87 -16.11
C THR A 282 2.34 10.00 -17.08
N PHE A 283 2.28 11.24 -16.65
CA PHE A 283 2.03 12.38 -17.55
C PHE A 283 3.12 12.54 -18.62
N ALA A 284 4.38 12.35 -18.25
CA ALA A 284 5.48 12.38 -19.21
C ALA A 284 5.37 11.24 -20.24
N SER A 285 5.00 10.04 -19.82
CA SER A 285 4.73 8.90 -20.69
C SER A 285 3.53 9.15 -21.61
N MET A 286 2.46 9.75 -21.09
CA MET A 286 1.28 10.14 -21.86
C MET A 286 1.61 11.12 -22.97
N ASP A 287 2.47 12.10 -22.73
CA ASP A 287 2.87 13.08 -23.75
C ASP A 287 3.67 12.41 -24.87
N THR A 288 4.57 11.49 -24.53
CA THR A 288 5.38 10.75 -25.52
C THR A 288 4.56 9.75 -26.31
N ASN A 289 3.57 9.10 -25.71
CA ASN A 289 2.78 8.01 -26.28
C ASN A 289 1.31 8.34 -26.51
N ARG A 290 1.03 9.51 -27.07
CA ARG A 290 -0.36 9.97 -27.38
C ARG A 290 -1.20 8.92 -28.14
N ARG A 291 -0.57 8.03 -28.93
CA ARG A 291 -1.24 6.94 -29.65
C ARG A 291 -1.63 5.79 -28.73
N PHE A 292 -0.74 5.39 -27.81
CA PHE A 292 -0.95 4.26 -26.91
C PHE A 292 -2.13 4.48 -25.97
N LEU A 293 -2.28 5.69 -25.44
CA LEU A 293 -3.40 6.00 -24.53
C LEU A 293 -4.75 5.93 -25.22
N ALA A 294 -4.80 6.37 -26.48
CA ALA A 294 -5.99 6.21 -27.30
C ALA A 294 -6.35 4.72 -27.51
N ASP A 295 -5.35 3.84 -27.53
CA ASP A 295 -5.56 2.41 -27.74
C ASP A 295 -5.82 1.63 -26.42
N SER A 296 -5.18 2.02 -25.31
CA SER A 296 -5.20 1.23 -24.05
C SER A 296 -6.34 1.60 -23.10
N PHE A 297 -6.80 2.85 -23.09
CA PHE A 297 -7.90 3.27 -22.20
C PHE A 297 -9.29 2.94 -22.77
N TYR A 298 -9.40 2.51 -24.03
CA TYR A 298 -10.68 2.45 -24.74
C TYR A 298 -10.76 1.27 -25.73
N GLU A 299 -10.44 0.06 -25.29
CA GLU A 299 -10.81 -1.13 -26.07
C GLU A 299 -12.32 -1.18 -26.35
N ASP A 300 -13.15 -0.53 -25.49
CA ASP A 300 -14.61 -0.52 -25.59
C ASP A 300 -15.22 0.79 -26.14
N LEU A 301 -14.43 1.84 -26.42
CA LEU A 301 -14.93 3.11 -26.96
C LEU A 301 -14.35 3.41 -28.37
N PRO A 302 -15.09 4.02 -29.28
CA PRO A 302 -14.58 4.38 -30.60
C PRO A 302 -13.37 5.31 -30.47
N GLY A 303 -12.16 4.77 -30.61
CA GLY A 303 -10.88 5.44 -30.35
C GLY A 303 -10.58 6.67 -31.23
N LEU A 304 -11.34 6.86 -32.33
CA LEU A 304 -11.13 7.97 -33.27
C LEU A 304 -11.33 9.38 -32.64
N PRO A 305 -12.41 9.65 -31.87
CA PRO A 305 -12.62 10.96 -31.28
C PRO A 305 -11.58 11.34 -30.23
N LEU A 306 -11.10 10.37 -29.46
CA LEU A 306 -10.09 10.62 -28.43
C LEU A 306 -8.71 10.87 -29.03
N ARG A 307 -8.33 10.13 -30.07
CA ARG A 307 -7.08 10.36 -30.84
C ARG A 307 -7.08 11.76 -31.44
N ALA A 308 -8.22 12.20 -32.00
CA ALA A 308 -8.37 13.55 -32.50
C ALA A 308 -8.26 14.60 -31.40
N ALA A 309 -8.85 14.37 -30.22
CA ALA A 309 -8.75 15.24 -29.07
C ALA A 309 -7.31 15.39 -28.56
N PHE A 310 -6.57 14.28 -28.43
CA PHE A 310 -5.14 14.31 -28.06
C PHE A 310 -4.29 15.03 -29.12
N ALA A 311 -4.52 14.73 -30.40
CA ALA A 311 -3.82 15.40 -31.51
C ALA A 311 -4.12 16.90 -31.56
N ALA A 312 -5.34 17.32 -31.18
CA ALA A 312 -5.73 18.71 -31.07
C ALA A 312 -5.21 19.41 -29.81
N GLY A 313 -4.56 18.71 -28.88
CA GLY A 313 -3.97 19.30 -27.67
C GLY A 313 -4.89 19.34 -26.45
N ALA A 314 -5.87 18.43 -26.35
CA ALA A 314 -6.73 18.27 -25.17
C ALA A 314 -5.98 17.82 -23.90
N PHE A 315 -4.72 17.41 -24.04
CA PHE A 315 -3.80 17.07 -22.96
C PHE A 315 -2.67 18.09 -22.88
N ARG A 316 -2.46 18.64 -21.70
CA ARG A 316 -1.39 19.58 -21.36
C ARG A 316 -0.48 18.95 -20.30
N PRO A 317 0.68 18.43 -20.69
CA PRO A 317 1.54 17.69 -19.76
C PRO A 317 2.02 18.55 -18.60
N ASN A 318 2.43 19.81 -18.83
CA ASN A 318 2.88 20.68 -17.75
C ASN A 318 1.74 21.07 -16.80
N ALA A 319 0.59 21.46 -17.32
CA ALA A 319 -0.58 21.77 -16.51
C ALA A 319 -1.05 20.57 -15.69
N SER A 320 -1.03 19.37 -16.30
CA SER A 320 -1.38 18.12 -15.59
C SER A 320 -0.41 17.80 -14.47
N THR A 321 0.89 17.99 -14.73
CA THR A 321 1.96 17.79 -13.76
C THR A 321 1.87 18.78 -12.60
N ASN A 322 1.63 20.06 -12.90
CA ASN A 322 1.49 21.11 -11.89
C ASN A 322 0.29 20.85 -10.97
N ASP A 323 -0.86 20.49 -11.52
CA ASP A 323 -2.04 20.11 -10.75
C ASP A 323 -1.78 18.88 -9.88
N GLY A 324 -1.19 17.81 -10.46
CA GLY A 324 -0.82 16.61 -9.73
C GLY A 324 0.18 16.90 -8.59
N TYR A 325 1.20 17.70 -8.87
CA TYR A 325 2.16 18.14 -7.85
C TYR A 325 1.47 18.83 -6.66
N LEU A 326 0.55 19.75 -6.92
CA LEU A 326 -0.16 20.45 -5.85
C LEU A 326 -0.99 19.49 -4.99
N ILE A 327 -1.67 18.50 -5.61
CA ILE A 327 -2.44 17.48 -4.89
C ILE A 327 -1.55 16.72 -3.91
N PHE A 328 -0.38 16.24 -4.37
CA PHE A 328 0.55 15.48 -3.53
C PHE A 328 1.27 16.34 -2.49
N LYS A 329 1.68 17.57 -2.89
CA LYS A 329 2.34 18.50 -1.97
C LYS A 329 1.49 18.80 -0.74
N GLU A 330 0.21 19.11 -0.94
CA GLU A 330 -0.71 19.40 0.17
C GLU A 330 -0.91 18.20 1.09
N ALA A 331 -0.96 16.98 0.53
CA ALA A 331 -1.01 15.76 1.32
C ALA A 331 0.28 15.54 2.13
N ILE A 332 1.44 15.68 1.49
CA ILE A 332 2.77 15.55 2.12
C ILE A 332 2.94 16.57 3.27
N ASP A 333 2.58 17.84 3.01
CA ASP A 333 2.66 18.91 4.02
C ASP A 333 1.76 18.64 5.24
N LEU A 334 0.61 18.01 5.02
CA LEU A 334 -0.27 17.61 6.11
C LEU A 334 0.29 16.40 6.87
N PHE A 335 0.78 15.38 6.16
CA PHE A 335 1.29 14.13 6.77
C PHE A 335 2.61 14.32 7.52
N ALA A 336 3.31 15.43 7.30
CA ALA A 336 4.47 15.84 8.11
C ALA A 336 4.08 16.27 9.54
N LYS A 337 2.79 16.41 9.83
CA LYS A 337 2.27 16.80 11.15
C LYS A 337 1.94 15.58 11.99
N SER A 338 1.56 15.80 13.27
CA SER A 338 1.12 14.70 14.14
C SER A 338 -0.18 14.06 13.63
N PRO A 339 -0.44 12.77 13.93
CA PRO A 339 -1.69 12.08 13.54
C PRO A 339 -2.96 12.84 13.96
N LYS A 340 -2.95 13.47 15.12
CA LYS A 340 -4.03 14.34 15.56
C LYS A 340 -4.25 15.53 14.63
N GLN A 341 -3.18 16.21 14.24
CA GLN A 341 -3.25 17.35 13.31
C GLN A 341 -3.65 16.91 11.89
N VAL A 342 -3.24 15.70 11.48
CA VAL A 342 -3.72 15.10 10.21
C VAL A 342 -5.23 14.90 10.26
N LEU A 343 -5.75 14.38 11.38
CA LEU A 343 -7.19 14.19 11.57
C LEU A 343 -7.96 15.52 11.53
N GLU A 344 -7.45 16.53 12.23
CA GLU A 344 -8.03 17.89 12.24
C GLU A 344 -7.99 18.56 10.87
N GLY A 345 -6.92 18.37 10.09
CA GLY A 345 -6.72 18.96 8.76
C GLY A 345 -7.42 18.23 7.62
N ARG A 346 -7.92 17.01 7.85
CA ARG A 346 -8.49 16.13 6.81
C ARG A 346 -9.54 16.79 5.95
N ALA A 347 -10.55 17.41 6.56
CA ALA A 347 -11.68 17.99 5.83
C ALA A 347 -11.24 19.09 4.87
N ALA A 348 -10.27 19.92 5.27
CA ALA A 348 -9.70 20.97 4.44
C ALA A 348 -8.91 20.41 3.26
N LEU A 349 -8.08 19.35 3.49
CA LEU A 349 -7.34 18.68 2.43
C LEU A 349 -8.29 18.07 1.39
N VAL A 350 -9.29 17.30 1.82
CA VAL A 350 -10.26 16.65 0.94
C VAL A 350 -11.00 17.69 0.06
N ALA A 351 -11.51 18.75 0.68
CA ALA A 351 -12.20 19.81 -0.08
C ALA A 351 -11.29 20.50 -1.12
N ARG A 352 -10.00 20.62 -0.80
CA ARG A 352 -9.02 21.21 -1.72
C ARG A 352 -8.69 20.27 -2.88
N GLN A 353 -8.49 18.98 -2.59
CA GLN A 353 -8.24 17.95 -3.61
C GLN A 353 -9.43 17.81 -4.56
N GLU A 354 -10.66 17.80 -4.04
CA GLU A 354 -11.87 17.81 -4.86
C GLU A 354 -11.94 19.03 -5.78
N LYS A 355 -11.55 20.22 -5.28
CA LYS A 355 -11.49 21.43 -6.10
C LYS A 355 -10.47 21.31 -7.23
N LEU A 356 -9.27 20.77 -6.94
CA LEU A 356 -8.20 20.57 -7.92
C LEU A 356 -8.55 19.52 -8.97
N SER A 357 -9.31 18.49 -8.59
CA SER A 357 -9.71 17.39 -9.48
C SER A 357 -10.99 17.67 -10.27
N ARG A 358 -11.74 18.72 -9.93
CA ARG A 358 -13.05 18.98 -10.53
C ARG A 358 -12.93 19.42 -11.99
N LEU A 359 -13.68 18.75 -12.86
CA LEU A 359 -13.82 19.16 -14.26
C LEU A 359 -14.68 20.42 -14.34
N THR A 360 -14.06 21.57 -14.59
CA THR A 360 -14.72 22.87 -14.80
C THR A 360 -14.85 23.17 -16.28
N LEU A 361 -15.70 24.15 -16.65
CA LEU A 361 -15.80 24.62 -18.03
C LEU A 361 -14.43 25.09 -18.57
N GLY A 362 -13.66 25.82 -17.77
CA GLY A 362 -12.28 26.19 -18.14
C GLY A 362 -11.38 25.00 -18.42
N ALA A 363 -11.49 23.95 -17.62
CA ALA A 363 -10.72 22.72 -17.83
C ALA A 363 -11.11 22.02 -19.15
N VAL A 364 -12.40 22.03 -19.54
CA VAL A 364 -12.88 21.47 -20.82
C VAL A 364 -12.23 22.17 -22.01
N PHE A 365 -12.05 23.48 -21.93
CA PHE A 365 -11.45 24.30 -23.01
C PHE A 365 -9.91 24.28 -23.02
N TYR A 366 -9.28 23.87 -21.91
CA TYR A 366 -7.82 23.94 -21.78
C TYR A 366 -7.14 22.59 -21.66
N ASN A 367 -7.46 21.79 -20.62
CA ASN A 367 -6.78 20.54 -20.31
C ASN A 367 -7.75 19.47 -19.75
N PRO A 368 -8.76 19.04 -20.54
CA PRO A 368 -9.77 18.11 -20.04
C PRO A 368 -9.17 16.74 -19.67
N VAL A 369 -8.22 16.23 -20.46
CA VAL A 369 -7.62 14.92 -20.22
C VAL A 369 -6.79 14.93 -18.94
N GLY A 370 -5.95 15.93 -18.74
CA GLY A 370 -5.16 16.04 -17.49
C GLY A 370 -6.05 16.18 -16.25
N ARG A 371 -7.17 16.92 -16.35
CA ARG A 371 -8.14 17.03 -15.24
C ARG A 371 -8.81 15.69 -14.93
N ILE A 372 -9.25 14.95 -15.94
CA ILE A 372 -9.86 13.63 -15.76
C ILE A 372 -8.84 12.68 -15.14
N THR A 373 -7.61 12.67 -15.62
CA THR A 373 -6.55 11.82 -15.08
C THR A 373 -6.25 12.18 -13.62
N ASN A 374 -6.11 13.46 -13.28
CA ASN A 374 -5.93 13.87 -11.89
C ASN A 374 -7.15 13.54 -11.00
N ALA A 375 -8.36 13.48 -11.56
CA ALA A 375 -9.56 13.07 -10.84
C ALA A 375 -9.63 11.56 -10.57
N THR A 376 -8.80 10.74 -11.19
CA THR A 376 -8.70 9.29 -10.87
C THR A 376 -7.93 9.03 -9.56
N HIS A 377 -7.18 10.00 -9.05
CA HIS A 377 -6.56 9.89 -7.73
C HIS A 377 -7.60 9.82 -6.63
N PRO A 378 -7.33 9.09 -5.54
CA PRO A 378 -8.22 9.08 -4.38
C PRO A 378 -8.49 10.49 -3.88
N SER A 379 -9.76 10.83 -3.68
CA SER A 379 -10.16 12.14 -3.12
C SER A 379 -9.76 12.32 -1.66
N ASP A 380 -9.29 11.27 -0.99
CA ASP A 380 -8.93 11.27 0.43
C ASP A 380 -7.66 10.43 0.67
N PHE A 381 -6.50 11.02 0.40
CA PHE A 381 -5.20 10.43 0.71
C PHE A 381 -4.98 10.20 2.21
N THR A 382 -5.72 10.91 3.09
CA THR A 382 -5.57 10.73 4.54
C THR A 382 -5.90 9.31 4.99
N GLN A 383 -6.72 8.57 4.23
CA GLN A 383 -7.02 7.17 4.52
C GLN A 383 -5.77 6.27 4.51
N TYR A 384 -4.76 6.59 3.75
CA TYR A 384 -3.49 5.84 3.75
C TYR A 384 -2.65 6.18 4.98
N ALA A 385 -2.54 7.47 5.33
CA ALA A 385 -1.89 7.90 6.57
C ALA A 385 -2.56 7.26 7.80
N PHE A 386 -3.88 7.31 7.88
CA PHE A 386 -4.62 6.71 8.99
C PHE A 386 -4.44 5.20 9.12
N ARG A 387 -4.31 4.45 8.03
CA ARG A 387 -4.02 3.01 8.12
C ARG A 387 -2.64 2.74 8.72
N ILE A 388 -1.67 3.60 8.44
CA ILE A 388 -0.34 3.54 9.04
C ILE A 388 -0.40 3.94 10.51
N ASP A 389 -1.10 5.00 10.85
CA ASP A 389 -1.29 5.42 12.23
C ASP A 389 -2.06 4.38 13.05
N ASP A 390 -3.06 3.73 12.46
CA ASP A 390 -3.83 2.66 13.10
C ASP A 390 -2.96 1.43 13.41
N ILE A 391 -2.02 1.03 12.51
CA ILE A 391 -1.11 -0.08 12.82
C ILE A 391 -0.08 0.31 13.90
N ILE A 392 0.34 1.58 13.97
CA ILE A 392 1.14 2.09 15.09
C ILE A 392 0.33 2.00 16.39
N GLY A 393 -0.91 2.46 16.39
CA GLY A 393 -1.83 2.35 17.52
C GLY A 393 -2.02 0.90 17.96
N PHE A 394 -2.20 -0.03 17.02
CA PHE A 394 -2.31 -1.46 17.31
C PHE A 394 -1.04 -2.04 17.95
N SER A 395 0.15 -1.64 17.49
CA SER A 395 1.40 -2.06 18.12
C SER A 395 1.51 -1.58 19.58
N ARG A 396 1.01 -0.37 19.89
CA ARG A 396 0.93 0.14 21.27
C ARG A 396 -0.04 -0.66 22.14
N LEU A 397 -1.20 -1.03 21.59
CA LEU A 397 -2.17 -1.91 22.27
C LEU A 397 -1.54 -3.28 22.60
N LEU A 398 -0.78 -3.83 21.66
CA LEU A 398 -0.12 -5.11 21.85
C LEU A 398 0.93 -5.07 22.95
N GLU A 399 1.72 -4.01 23.02
CA GLU A 399 2.69 -3.79 24.09
C GLU A 399 2.01 -3.60 25.45
N LEU A 400 0.92 -2.85 25.51
CA LEU A 400 0.12 -2.70 26.74
C LEU A 400 -0.42 -4.05 27.21
N LYS A 401 -0.97 -4.87 26.28
CA LYS A 401 -1.43 -6.23 26.60
C LYS A 401 -0.29 -7.08 27.17
N ARG A 402 0.88 -7.09 26.53
CA ARG A 402 2.04 -7.81 27.03
C ARG A 402 2.42 -7.41 28.45
N ARG A 403 2.52 -6.09 28.73
CA ARG A 403 2.87 -5.58 30.08
C ARG A 403 1.85 -5.99 31.13
N ILE A 404 0.56 -5.99 30.79
CA ILE A 404 -0.53 -6.42 31.69
C ILE A 404 -0.41 -7.91 32.02
N ILE A 405 -0.16 -8.76 31.02
CA ILE A 405 0.00 -10.21 31.22
C ILE A 405 1.27 -10.50 32.01
N GLU A 406 2.41 -9.93 31.61
CA GLU A 406 3.70 -10.14 32.27
C GLU A 406 3.68 -9.71 33.74
N GLY A 407 3.04 -8.57 34.02
CA GLY A 407 2.86 -8.04 35.37
C GLY A 407 1.74 -8.70 36.18
N ASN A 408 1.04 -9.68 35.59
CA ASN A 408 -0.14 -10.33 36.20
C ASN A 408 -1.13 -9.29 36.79
N ILE A 409 -1.41 -8.21 36.04
CA ILE A 409 -2.20 -7.08 36.50
C ILE A 409 -3.67 -7.45 36.56
N ALA A 410 -4.29 -7.33 37.72
CA ALA A 410 -5.71 -7.59 37.90
C ALA A 410 -6.58 -6.62 37.08
N LEU A 411 -7.74 -7.08 36.58
CA LEU A 411 -8.61 -6.33 35.66
C LEU A 411 -9.08 -4.97 36.22
N ASP A 412 -9.30 -4.87 37.53
CA ASP A 412 -9.67 -3.63 38.23
C ASP A 412 -8.56 -2.57 38.23
N LYS A 413 -7.31 -2.97 38.02
CA LYS A 413 -6.13 -2.09 37.95
C LYS A 413 -5.73 -1.67 36.55
N VAL A 414 -6.32 -2.29 35.51
CA VAL A 414 -5.94 -2.04 34.11
C VAL A 414 -6.08 -0.56 33.75
N ALA A 415 -7.17 0.11 34.13
CA ALA A 415 -7.37 1.54 33.88
C ALA A 415 -6.24 2.41 34.47
N ALA A 416 -5.77 2.08 35.66
CA ALA A 416 -4.66 2.81 36.30
C ALA A 416 -3.33 2.57 35.59
N VAL A 417 -3.07 1.35 35.09
CA VAL A 417 -1.89 1.03 34.27
C VAL A 417 -1.90 1.83 32.97
N LEU A 418 -3.04 1.89 32.27
CA LEU A 418 -3.17 2.65 31.04
C LEU A 418 -2.94 4.16 31.26
N ALA A 419 -3.47 4.71 32.36
CA ALA A 419 -3.30 6.12 32.70
C ALA A 419 -1.81 6.50 32.96
N ASN A 420 -0.99 5.53 33.37
CA ASN A 420 0.44 5.70 33.68
C ASN A 420 1.38 5.04 32.65
N SER A 421 0.90 4.70 31.47
CA SER A 421 1.64 3.91 30.49
C SER A 421 2.79 4.63 29.76
N GLY A 422 2.86 5.97 29.90
CA GLY A 422 3.84 6.80 29.18
C GLY A 422 3.30 7.31 27.83
N ALA A 423 3.86 8.43 27.37
CA ALA A 423 3.40 9.11 26.14
C ALA A 423 3.52 8.24 24.88
N GLU A 424 4.50 7.33 24.87
CA GLU A 424 4.77 6.42 23.75
C GLU A 424 3.67 5.36 23.54
N LEU A 425 2.80 5.14 24.53
CA LEU A 425 1.69 4.17 24.48
C LEU A 425 0.31 4.82 24.50
N MET A 426 0.23 6.15 24.42
CA MET A 426 -1.04 6.87 24.31
C MET A 426 -1.66 6.70 22.92
N ASP A 427 -2.96 6.95 22.83
CA ASP A 427 -3.69 7.05 21.56
C ASP A 427 -3.12 8.20 20.73
N LEU A 428 -2.76 7.91 19.48
CA LEU A 428 -2.13 8.84 18.55
C LEU A 428 -3.01 10.03 18.14
N TYR A 429 -4.32 9.82 18.12
CA TYR A 429 -5.28 10.82 17.63
C TYR A 429 -5.75 11.76 18.75
N THR A 430 -5.85 11.25 19.97
CA THR A 430 -6.34 12.03 21.11
C THR A 430 -5.24 12.48 22.07
N GLU A 431 -4.06 11.85 22.00
CA GLU A 431 -2.92 12.03 22.93
C GLU A 431 -3.32 11.72 24.39
N LYS A 432 -4.32 10.86 24.58
CA LYS A 432 -4.83 10.39 25.86
C LYS A 432 -4.50 8.91 26.05
N PRO A 433 -4.59 8.39 27.30
CA PRO A 433 -4.49 6.96 27.54
C PRO A 433 -5.48 6.17 26.68
N MET A 434 -5.07 4.94 26.26
CA MET A 434 -5.97 4.00 25.60
C MET A 434 -7.20 3.74 26.46
N GLN A 435 -8.34 3.49 25.84
CA GLN A 435 -9.62 3.25 26.50
C GLN A 435 -9.66 1.84 27.08
N TRP A 436 -10.21 1.69 28.28
CA TRP A 436 -10.50 0.42 28.92
C TRP A 436 -12.01 0.19 29.06
N ASP A 437 -12.49 -0.91 28.55
CA ASP A 437 -13.85 -1.42 28.76
C ASP A 437 -13.80 -2.69 29.60
N ALA A 438 -14.16 -2.59 30.86
CA ALA A 438 -14.15 -3.72 31.80
C ALA A 438 -15.19 -4.79 31.48
N ALA A 439 -16.33 -4.41 30.86
CA ALA A 439 -17.40 -5.35 30.52
C ALA A 439 -16.99 -6.30 29.38
N THR A 440 -16.28 -5.78 28.39
CA THR A 440 -15.77 -6.55 27.26
C THR A 440 -14.31 -6.95 27.40
N LYS A 441 -13.64 -6.59 28.50
CA LYS A 441 -12.20 -6.80 28.75
C LYS A 441 -11.33 -6.28 27.59
N ARG A 442 -11.65 -5.11 27.03
CA ARG A 442 -10.98 -4.53 25.86
C ARG A 442 -10.16 -3.31 26.21
N ILE A 443 -8.96 -3.26 25.65
CA ILE A 443 -8.17 -2.05 25.52
C ILE A 443 -8.31 -1.58 24.07
N SER A 444 -8.63 -0.30 23.84
CA SER A 444 -8.95 0.20 22.50
C SER A 444 -8.58 1.65 22.29
N PHE A 445 -8.55 2.05 21.02
CA PHE A 445 -8.56 3.43 20.54
C PHE A 445 -9.47 3.57 19.32
N ALA A 446 -9.87 4.80 18.98
CA ALA A 446 -10.75 5.06 17.85
C ALA A 446 -9.94 5.11 16.54
N ILE A 447 -9.93 4.02 15.76
CA ILE A 447 -9.28 3.97 14.46
C ILE A 447 -9.89 5.00 13.50
N GLN A 448 -9.09 5.50 12.56
CA GLN A 448 -9.48 6.45 11.54
C GLN A 448 -9.46 5.86 10.12
N GLY A 449 -8.66 4.82 9.89
CA GLY A 449 -8.64 4.05 8.64
C GLY A 449 -9.84 3.10 8.56
N LYS A 450 -10.64 3.21 7.50
CA LYS A 450 -11.92 2.50 7.36
C LYS A 450 -11.79 0.99 7.13
N ARG A 451 -10.58 0.47 6.80
CA ARG A 451 -10.46 -0.89 6.26
C ARG A 451 -10.21 -1.99 7.29
N PHE A 452 -9.61 -1.70 8.45
CA PHE A 452 -9.17 -2.71 9.40
C PHE A 452 -9.68 -2.43 10.82
N PRO A 453 -10.99 -2.55 11.07
CA PRO A 453 -11.57 -2.21 12.38
C PRO A 453 -10.99 -3.03 13.53
N VAL A 454 -10.50 -4.22 13.27
CA VAL A 454 -9.88 -5.10 14.27
C VAL A 454 -8.56 -4.58 14.84
N PHE A 455 -7.90 -3.60 14.19
CA PHE A 455 -6.70 -2.98 14.71
C PHE A 455 -6.98 -2.00 15.85
N GLY A 456 -8.23 -1.62 16.05
CA GLY A 456 -8.62 -0.66 17.09
C GLY A 456 -8.69 -1.23 18.51
N TYR A 457 -8.49 -2.53 18.71
CA TYR A 457 -8.60 -3.13 20.04
C TYR A 457 -7.79 -4.43 20.22
N VAL A 458 -7.47 -4.73 21.49
CA VAL A 458 -7.05 -6.04 21.97
C VAL A 458 -7.95 -6.49 23.12
N THR A 459 -8.15 -7.79 23.28
CA THR A 459 -8.87 -8.38 24.41
C THR A 459 -7.89 -8.91 25.46
N LEU A 460 -8.35 -9.04 26.70
CA LEU A 460 -7.63 -9.70 27.79
C LEU A 460 -8.37 -10.99 28.18
N ASP A 461 -8.53 -11.91 27.21
CA ASP A 461 -9.38 -13.10 27.36
C ASP A 461 -8.77 -14.20 28.27
N HIS A 462 -7.45 -14.11 28.53
CA HIS A 462 -6.75 -15.02 29.45
C HIS A 462 -7.14 -14.83 30.91
N PHE A 463 -7.67 -13.65 31.30
CA PHE A 463 -8.24 -13.45 32.64
C PHE A 463 -9.65 -14.02 32.71
N LYS A 464 -9.76 -15.25 33.22
CA LYS A 464 -11.05 -15.96 33.44
C LYS A 464 -11.78 -15.43 34.67
#